data_db07036e60e206e2cade200a0bf0f853
#
_entry.id   db07036e60e206e2cade200a0bf0f853
#
_cell.length_a   1.000
_cell.length_b   1.000
_cell.length_c   1.000
_cell.angle_alpha   90.00
_cell.angle_beta   90.00
_cell.angle_gamma   90.00
#
_symmetry.space_group_name_H-M   'P 1'
#
loop_
_entity.id
_entity.type
_entity.pdbx_description
1 polymer ?
#
loop_
_entity_poly.entity_id
_entity_poly.type
_entity_poly.pdbx_seq_one_letter_code
_entity_poly.pdbx_strand_id
1 'polypeptide(L)'
;MTIDYLHPQEEFLRTLDIKTLLPQQPPFVMVGKLTFFDARKIITETLVSAENIFTNAGTFSASGLIENIAQTCAVRIGYVNQYVLQRGIQIGFIGAIRNLDIYRLPKVGERITTIVEVMEEVFGMTLAKAQVVCDEEVLITAEMKIAVKEEERK
;
A
#
# COMPACT_ATOMS: atom_id res chain seq x y z
N MET A 1 -17.65 -20.63 10.55
CA MET A 1 -17.42 -19.25 11.00
C MET A 1 -17.40 -18.32 9.79
N THR A 2 -18.14 -17.23 9.89
CA THR A 2 -18.19 -16.23 8.82
C THR A 2 -17.09 -15.18 9.05
N ILE A 3 -16.31 -14.90 8.02
CA ILE A 3 -15.26 -13.86 8.08
C ILE A 3 -15.93 -12.50 7.86
N ASP A 4 -15.65 -11.56 8.76
CA ASP A 4 -16.06 -10.18 8.58
C ASP A 4 -14.97 -9.44 7.78
N TYR A 5 -15.20 -9.29 6.47
CA TYR A 5 -14.21 -8.67 5.57
C TYR A 5 -14.06 -7.15 5.78
N LEU A 6 -15.01 -6.51 6.47
CA LEU A 6 -14.90 -5.09 6.81
C LEU A 6 -14.06 -4.86 8.07
N HIS A 7 -13.98 -5.86 8.94
CA HIS A 7 -13.19 -5.82 10.17
C HIS A 7 -12.37 -7.12 10.29
N PRO A 8 -11.48 -7.41 9.32
CA PRO A 8 -10.77 -8.69 9.30
C PRO A 8 -9.74 -8.76 10.41
N GLN A 9 -9.44 -9.99 10.84
CA GLN A 9 -8.37 -10.24 11.79
C GLN A 9 -7.03 -10.26 11.06
N GLU A 10 -5.98 -9.85 11.76
CA GLU A 10 -4.63 -9.81 11.20
C GLU A 10 -4.19 -11.18 10.68
N GLU A 11 -4.51 -12.27 11.39
CA GLU A 11 -4.15 -13.62 10.97
C GLU A 11 -4.68 -13.94 9.57
N PHE A 12 -5.93 -13.58 9.30
CA PHE A 12 -6.53 -13.76 7.98
C PHE A 12 -5.78 -12.95 6.93
N LEU A 13 -5.53 -11.66 7.20
CA LEU A 13 -4.89 -10.77 6.25
C LEU A 13 -3.49 -11.24 5.87
N ARG A 14 -2.73 -11.76 6.84
CA ARG A 14 -1.38 -12.27 6.60
C ARG A 14 -1.35 -13.53 5.73
N THR A 15 -2.47 -14.25 5.60
CA THR A 15 -2.53 -15.43 4.71
C THR A 15 -2.73 -15.04 3.25
N LEU A 16 -3.12 -13.79 2.96
CA LEU A 16 -3.38 -13.36 1.60
C LEU A 16 -2.08 -13.18 0.82
N ASP A 17 -2.07 -13.68 -0.41
CA ASP A 17 -0.98 -13.39 -1.33
C ASP A 17 -1.17 -11.97 -1.85
N ILE A 18 -0.26 -11.08 -1.47
CA ILE A 18 -0.34 -9.66 -1.82
C ILE A 18 -0.45 -9.44 -3.34
N LYS A 19 0.14 -10.34 -4.14
CA LYS A 19 0.10 -10.24 -5.60
C LYS A 19 -1.30 -10.38 -6.18
N THR A 20 -2.22 -11.03 -5.44
CA THR A 20 -3.61 -11.15 -5.88
C THR A 20 -4.40 -9.86 -5.65
N LEU A 21 -3.87 -8.93 -4.87
CA LEU A 21 -4.50 -7.66 -4.55
C LEU A 21 -3.92 -6.49 -5.35
N LEU A 22 -2.86 -6.74 -6.11
CA LEU A 22 -2.14 -5.71 -6.85
C LEU A 22 -2.24 -5.93 -8.35
N PRO A 23 -2.36 -4.84 -9.15
CA PRO A 23 -2.17 -4.93 -10.59
C PRO A 23 -0.71 -5.18 -10.95
N GLN A 24 0.23 -4.67 -10.13
CA GLN A 24 1.66 -4.90 -10.34
C GLN A 24 2.02 -6.35 -10.06
N GLN A 25 3.01 -6.86 -10.78
CA GLN A 25 3.55 -8.22 -10.62
C GLN A 25 5.07 -8.16 -10.47
N PRO A 26 5.71 -9.24 -9.92
CA PRO A 26 7.16 -9.23 -9.79
C PRO A 26 7.86 -8.95 -11.14
N PRO A 27 8.96 -8.20 -11.16
CA PRO A 27 9.73 -7.71 -10.01
C PRO A 27 9.29 -6.36 -9.44
N PHE A 28 8.11 -5.87 -9.82
CA PHE A 28 7.63 -4.53 -9.49
C PHE A 28 6.82 -4.47 -8.19
N VAL A 29 6.74 -5.55 -7.42
CA VAL A 29 5.98 -5.59 -6.17
C VAL A 29 6.84 -5.04 -5.03
N MET A 30 6.35 -3.97 -4.37
CA MET A 30 7.05 -3.24 -3.31
C MET A 30 6.41 -3.45 -1.94
N VAL A 31 5.48 -4.39 -1.79
CA VAL A 31 4.74 -4.66 -0.55
C VAL A 31 4.82 -6.14 -0.22
N GLY A 32 5.05 -6.46 1.06
CA GLY A 32 5.15 -7.84 1.52
C GLY A 32 3.83 -8.44 1.95
N LYS A 33 3.24 -7.92 3.02
CA LYS A 33 2.01 -8.46 3.63
C LYS A 33 1.04 -7.36 3.99
N LEU A 34 -0.25 -7.65 3.86
CA LEU A 34 -1.32 -6.84 4.41
C LEU A 34 -1.54 -7.27 5.86
N THR A 35 -1.51 -6.32 6.80
CA THR A 35 -1.60 -6.64 8.23
C THR A 35 -2.79 -6.02 8.94
N PHE A 36 -3.35 -4.94 8.39
CA PHE A 36 -4.51 -4.28 8.97
C PHE A 36 -5.36 -3.64 7.88
N PHE A 37 -6.67 -3.71 8.06
CA PHE A 37 -7.64 -3.04 7.20
C PHE A 37 -8.86 -2.63 8.01
N ASP A 38 -9.29 -1.36 7.83
CA ASP A 38 -10.63 -0.93 8.18
C ASP A 38 -11.11 0.10 7.13
N ALA A 39 -12.26 0.72 7.37
CA ALA A 39 -12.84 1.64 6.40
C ALA A 39 -11.96 2.85 6.07
N ARG A 40 -11.04 3.23 6.97
CA ARG A 40 -10.21 4.41 6.82
C ARG A 40 -8.70 4.16 6.79
N LYS A 41 -8.26 2.99 7.22
CA LYS A 41 -6.84 2.73 7.42
C LYS A 41 -6.42 1.40 6.83
N ILE A 42 -5.25 1.37 6.24
CA ILE A 42 -4.62 0.14 5.78
C ILE A 42 -3.15 0.13 6.22
N ILE A 43 -2.66 -1.02 6.63
CA ILE A 43 -1.27 -1.19 7.05
C ILE A 43 -0.68 -2.39 6.32
N THR A 44 0.50 -2.18 5.75
CA THR A 44 1.29 -3.24 5.13
C THR A 44 2.65 -3.32 5.78
N GLU A 45 3.29 -4.48 5.64
CA GLU A 45 4.60 -4.76 6.18
C GLU A 45 5.48 -5.29 5.06
N THR A 46 6.71 -4.81 4.99
CA THR A 46 7.63 -5.16 3.89
C THR A 46 9.03 -5.34 4.45
N LEU A 47 9.67 -6.46 4.10
CA LEU A 47 11.08 -6.68 4.38
C LEU A 47 11.89 -6.11 3.22
N VAL A 48 12.83 -5.22 3.50
CA VAL A 48 13.68 -4.63 2.46
C VAL A 48 14.67 -5.70 1.98
N SER A 49 14.61 -6.02 0.69
CA SER A 49 15.39 -7.08 0.07
C SER A 49 16.49 -6.51 -0.82
N ALA A 50 17.64 -7.19 -0.82
CA ALA A 50 18.77 -6.83 -1.69
C ALA A 50 18.43 -6.99 -3.17
N GLU A 51 17.53 -7.93 -3.51
CA GLU A 51 17.13 -8.20 -4.89
C GLU A 51 16.06 -7.25 -5.42
N ASN A 52 15.49 -6.39 -4.57
CA ASN A 52 14.45 -5.47 -5.02
C ASN A 52 15.02 -4.47 -6.03
N ILE A 53 14.29 -4.22 -7.11
CA ILE A 53 14.76 -3.34 -8.21
C ILE A 53 15.02 -1.90 -7.76
N PHE A 54 14.42 -1.47 -6.64
CA PHE A 54 14.64 -0.13 -6.07
C PHE A 54 15.70 -0.12 -4.96
N THR A 55 16.32 -1.26 -4.67
CA THR A 55 17.43 -1.34 -3.71
C THR A 55 18.75 -1.11 -4.45
N ASN A 56 19.54 -0.18 -3.93
CA ASN A 56 20.83 0.17 -4.50
C ASN A 56 21.86 0.30 -3.37
N ALA A 57 22.96 -0.46 -3.47
CA ALA A 57 24.05 -0.44 -2.51
C ALA A 57 23.57 -0.64 -1.06
N GLY A 58 22.66 -1.59 -0.85
CA GLY A 58 22.17 -1.95 0.48
C GLY A 58 21.07 -1.03 1.04
N THR A 59 20.59 -0.07 0.25
CA THR A 59 19.58 0.90 0.69
C THR A 59 18.40 0.91 -0.26
N PHE A 60 17.19 0.89 0.31
CA PHE A 60 15.95 1.02 -0.46
C PHE A 60 15.77 2.49 -0.82
N SER A 61 15.59 2.78 -2.09
CA SER A 61 15.55 4.16 -2.59
C SER A 61 14.29 4.92 -2.20
N ALA A 62 14.36 6.25 -2.30
CA ALA A 62 13.18 7.10 -2.13
C ALA A 62 12.06 6.72 -3.09
N SER A 63 12.39 6.42 -4.35
CA SER A 63 11.41 5.95 -5.34
C SER A 63 10.74 4.65 -4.90
N GLY A 64 11.51 3.74 -4.30
CA GLY A 64 10.97 2.50 -3.74
C GLY A 64 10.00 2.75 -2.62
N LEU A 65 10.30 3.68 -1.70
CA LEU A 65 9.39 4.05 -0.62
C LEU A 65 8.10 4.68 -1.14
N ILE A 66 8.19 5.57 -2.11
CA ILE A 66 7.02 6.20 -2.72
C ILE A 66 6.14 5.15 -3.40
N GLU A 67 6.77 4.23 -4.15
CA GLU A 67 6.06 3.13 -4.80
C GLU A 67 5.42 2.20 -3.77
N ASN A 68 6.11 1.92 -2.65
CA ASN A 68 5.58 1.12 -1.56
C ASN A 68 4.29 1.74 -0.99
N ILE A 69 4.28 3.05 -0.78
CA ILE A 69 3.09 3.77 -0.31
C ILE A 69 1.97 3.68 -1.35
N ALA A 70 2.29 3.92 -2.62
CA ALA A 70 1.31 3.84 -3.71
C ALA A 70 0.70 2.44 -3.82
N GLN A 71 1.53 1.42 -3.71
CA GLN A 71 1.05 0.03 -3.75
C GLN A 71 0.25 -0.35 -2.51
N THR A 72 0.57 0.20 -1.35
CA THR A 72 -0.26 0.01 -0.15
C THR A 72 -1.66 0.56 -0.39
N CYS A 73 -1.78 1.70 -1.04
CA CYS A 73 -3.08 2.24 -1.46
C CYS A 73 -3.78 1.31 -2.47
N ALA A 74 -3.01 0.76 -3.42
CA ALA A 74 -3.55 -0.19 -4.40
C ALA A 74 -4.02 -1.49 -3.74
N VAL A 75 -3.31 -1.97 -2.72
CA VAL A 75 -3.73 -3.14 -1.93
C VAL A 75 -5.10 -2.90 -1.29
N ARG A 76 -5.32 -1.69 -0.76
CA ARG A 76 -6.62 -1.34 -0.20
C ARG A 76 -7.73 -1.45 -1.24
N ILE A 77 -7.51 -0.88 -2.42
CA ILE A 77 -8.47 -0.94 -3.53
C ILE A 77 -8.72 -2.41 -3.91
N GLY A 78 -7.66 -3.20 -4.06
CA GLY A 78 -7.76 -4.61 -4.43
C GLY A 78 -8.50 -5.43 -3.38
N TYR A 79 -8.22 -5.18 -2.09
CA TYR A 79 -8.91 -5.86 -1.01
C TYR A 79 -10.41 -5.54 -1.00
N VAL A 80 -10.76 -4.26 -1.09
CA VAL A 80 -12.17 -3.83 -1.12
C VAL A 80 -12.90 -4.44 -2.31
N ASN A 81 -12.28 -4.40 -3.48
CA ASN A 81 -12.92 -4.94 -4.69
C ASN A 81 -13.09 -6.46 -4.63
N GLN A 82 -12.10 -7.17 -4.12
CA GLN A 82 -12.14 -8.63 -4.11
C GLN A 82 -12.99 -9.21 -2.97
N TYR A 83 -12.90 -8.67 -1.77
CA TYR A 83 -13.51 -9.26 -0.58
C TYR A 83 -14.76 -8.54 -0.09
N VAL A 84 -14.90 -7.24 -0.32
CA VAL A 84 -16.04 -6.45 0.14
C VAL A 84 -17.07 -6.29 -0.96
N LEU A 85 -16.66 -5.83 -2.13
CA LEU A 85 -17.56 -5.53 -3.25
C LEU A 85 -17.66 -6.67 -4.27
N GLN A 86 -16.76 -7.65 -4.20
CA GLN A 86 -16.73 -8.82 -5.07
C GLN A 86 -16.72 -8.45 -6.56
N ARG A 87 -15.87 -7.54 -6.94
CA ARG A 87 -15.68 -7.14 -8.33
C ARG A 87 -14.20 -7.19 -8.72
N GLY A 88 -13.91 -7.03 -10.01
CA GLY A 88 -12.57 -7.21 -10.57
C GLY A 88 -11.56 -6.14 -10.14
N ILE A 89 -10.33 -6.32 -10.59
CA ILE A 89 -9.21 -5.42 -10.28
C ILE A 89 -9.44 -4.07 -10.93
N GLN A 90 -9.26 -3.00 -10.15
CA GLN A 90 -9.24 -1.63 -10.64
C GLN A 90 -7.82 -1.09 -10.57
N ILE A 91 -7.47 -0.24 -11.53
CA ILE A 91 -6.17 0.41 -11.58
C ILE A 91 -6.30 1.79 -10.96
N GLY A 92 -5.46 2.07 -9.94
CA GLY A 92 -5.36 3.38 -9.34
C GLY A 92 -4.18 4.15 -9.92
N PHE A 93 -4.36 5.45 -10.07
CA PHE A 93 -3.31 6.36 -10.54
C PHE A 93 -3.02 7.40 -9.48
N ILE A 94 -1.73 7.68 -9.27
CA ILE A 94 -1.34 8.78 -8.41
C ILE A 94 -1.52 10.06 -9.21
N GLY A 95 -2.44 10.92 -8.77
CA GLY A 95 -2.67 12.24 -9.39
C GLY A 95 -1.74 13.31 -8.84
N ALA A 96 -1.35 13.20 -7.56
CA ALA A 96 -0.46 14.16 -6.92
C ALA A 96 0.14 13.58 -5.65
N ILE A 97 1.36 14.02 -5.32
CA ILE A 97 2.02 13.78 -4.05
C ILE A 97 2.33 15.14 -3.46
N ARG A 98 1.96 15.35 -2.19
CA ARG A 98 2.20 16.62 -1.47
C ARG A 98 2.79 16.36 -0.10
N ASN A 99 3.46 17.38 0.45
CA ASN A 99 4.02 17.35 1.79
C ASN A 99 4.88 16.12 2.02
N LEU A 100 5.72 15.80 1.03
CA LEU A 100 6.62 14.67 1.08
C LEU A 100 7.87 15.05 1.88
N ASP A 101 8.07 14.36 3.01
CA ASP A 101 9.27 14.52 3.84
C ASP A 101 9.93 13.17 4.02
N ILE A 102 11.19 13.06 3.64
CA ILE A 102 11.99 11.85 3.79
C ILE A 102 13.03 12.09 4.87
N TYR A 103 12.96 11.30 5.95
CA TYR A 103 13.87 11.44 7.09
C TYR A 103 15.04 10.47 7.03
N ARG A 104 14.81 9.26 6.53
CA ARG A 104 15.83 8.22 6.37
C ARG A 104 15.36 7.18 5.35
N LEU A 105 16.30 6.62 4.62
CA LEU A 105 16.02 5.48 3.73
C LEU A 105 16.31 4.17 4.46
N PRO A 106 15.46 3.16 4.36
CA PRO A 106 15.70 1.89 5.04
C PRO A 106 16.78 1.06 4.35
N LYS A 107 17.43 0.23 5.13
CA LYS A 107 18.50 -0.66 4.68
C LYS A 107 17.98 -2.07 4.47
N VAL A 108 18.68 -2.83 3.64
CA VAL A 108 18.42 -4.25 3.45
C VAL A 108 18.37 -4.95 4.81
N GLY A 109 17.36 -5.80 5.00
CA GLY A 109 17.13 -6.51 6.25
C GLY A 109 16.21 -5.80 7.23
N GLU A 110 15.96 -4.51 7.04
CA GLU A 110 15.00 -3.78 7.87
C GLU A 110 13.58 -4.10 7.42
N ARG A 111 12.67 -4.18 8.37
CA ARG A 111 11.25 -4.40 8.12
C ARG A 111 10.51 -3.08 8.30
N ILE A 112 9.86 -2.63 7.25
CA ILE A 112 9.12 -1.37 7.26
C ILE A 112 7.62 -1.64 7.37
N THR A 113 6.94 -0.76 8.09
CA THR A 113 5.48 -0.76 8.24
C THR A 113 4.95 0.50 7.58
N THR A 114 4.05 0.32 6.62
CA THR A 114 3.45 1.43 5.88
C THR A 114 2.01 1.59 6.33
N ILE A 115 1.68 2.79 6.81
CA ILE A 115 0.36 3.12 7.32
C ILE A 115 -0.25 4.17 6.41
N VAL A 116 -1.40 3.87 5.82
CA VAL A 116 -2.13 4.81 4.97
C VAL A 116 -3.50 5.05 5.58
N GLU A 117 -3.83 6.30 5.78
CA GLU A 117 -5.11 6.72 6.32
C GLU A 117 -5.86 7.54 5.27
N VAL A 118 -7.10 7.13 4.97
CA VAL A 118 -7.95 7.83 4.01
C VAL A 118 -8.56 9.04 4.69
N MET A 119 -8.29 10.23 4.14
CA MET A 119 -8.79 11.49 4.65
C MET A 119 -10.13 11.86 4.03
N GLU A 120 -10.24 11.71 2.71
CA GLU A 120 -11.45 12.02 1.95
C GLU A 120 -11.56 11.12 0.73
N GLU A 121 -12.81 10.79 0.35
CA GLU A 121 -13.12 10.14 -0.92
C GLU A 121 -14.23 10.93 -1.59
N VAL A 122 -13.96 11.50 -2.76
CA VAL A 122 -14.91 12.31 -3.51
C VAL A 122 -14.76 12.02 -5.00
N PHE A 123 -15.83 11.59 -5.65
CA PHE A 123 -15.89 11.39 -7.12
C PHE A 123 -14.76 10.53 -7.68
N GLY A 124 -14.48 9.37 -7.06
CA GLY A 124 -13.43 8.49 -7.53
C GLY A 124 -12.02 8.94 -7.18
N MET A 125 -11.88 10.04 -6.46
CA MET A 125 -10.59 10.54 -5.96
C MET A 125 -10.47 10.23 -4.47
N THR A 126 -9.33 9.69 -4.07
CA THR A 126 -9.01 9.44 -2.67
C THR A 126 -7.85 10.34 -2.26
N LEU A 127 -8.04 11.10 -1.18
CA LEU A 127 -6.95 11.81 -0.52
C LEU A 127 -6.51 10.98 0.67
N ALA A 128 -5.25 10.58 0.70
CA ALA A 128 -4.70 9.73 1.74
C ALA A 128 -3.45 10.35 2.35
N LYS A 129 -3.28 10.11 3.65
CA LYS A 129 -2.08 10.49 4.40
C LYS A 129 -1.31 9.21 4.71
N ALA A 130 -0.01 9.22 4.44
CA ALA A 130 0.83 8.04 4.56
C ALA A 130 2.05 8.29 5.40
N GLN A 131 2.49 7.25 6.12
CA GLN A 131 3.80 7.22 6.76
C GLN A 131 4.39 5.82 6.68
N VAL A 132 5.71 5.76 6.60
CA VAL A 132 6.46 4.51 6.71
C VAL A 132 7.31 4.58 7.96
N VAL A 133 7.23 3.55 8.79
CA VAL A 133 7.97 3.47 10.06
C VAL A 133 8.82 2.21 10.10
N CYS A 134 9.92 2.28 10.83
CA CYS A 134 10.79 1.15 11.12
C CYS A 134 11.20 1.27 12.59
N ASP A 135 10.84 0.28 13.41
CA ASP A 135 11.17 0.27 14.85
C ASP A 135 10.86 1.59 15.56
N GLU A 136 9.63 2.08 15.41
CA GLU A 136 9.12 3.34 15.99
C GLU A 136 9.71 4.61 15.37
N GLU A 137 10.63 4.48 14.41
CA GLU A 137 11.19 5.63 13.70
C GLU A 137 10.37 5.91 12.43
N VAL A 138 9.92 7.15 12.25
CA VAL A 138 9.25 7.56 11.03
C VAL A 138 10.30 7.82 9.95
N LEU A 139 10.21 7.12 8.84
CA LEU A 139 11.15 7.24 7.72
C LEU A 139 10.69 8.23 6.66
N ILE A 140 9.39 8.28 6.41
CA ILE A 140 8.81 9.15 5.38
C ILE A 140 7.35 9.45 5.75
N THR A 141 6.93 10.68 5.44
CA THR A 141 5.52 11.08 5.48
C THR A 141 5.14 11.70 4.15
N ALA A 142 3.90 11.51 3.74
CA ALA A 142 3.40 12.06 2.47
C ALA A 142 1.88 12.12 2.48
N GLU A 143 1.33 12.95 1.60
CA GLU A 143 -0.08 12.93 1.23
C GLU A 143 -0.19 12.58 -0.25
N MET A 144 -1.15 11.73 -0.61
CA MET A 144 -1.36 11.30 -1.99
C MET A 144 -2.80 11.50 -2.41
N LYS A 145 -2.97 11.96 -3.65
CA LYS A 145 -4.25 11.91 -4.34
C LYS A 145 -4.22 10.74 -5.29
N ILE A 146 -5.20 9.86 -5.18
CA ILE A 146 -5.30 8.65 -5.99
C ILE A 146 -6.62 8.68 -6.73
N ALA A 147 -6.55 8.52 -8.05
CA ALA A 147 -7.72 8.36 -8.91
C ALA A 147 -7.85 6.89 -9.29
N VAL A 148 -9.06 6.37 -9.27
CA VAL A 148 -9.34 5.01 -9.71
C VAL A 148 -10.04 5.11 -11.07
N LYS A 149 -9.52 4.35 -12.04
CA LYS A 149 -10.16 4.28 -13.34
C LYS A 149 -11.37 3.36 -13.24
N GLU A 150 -12.54 3.90 -13.55
CA GLU A 150 -13.75 3.09 -13.64
C GLU A 150 -13.69 2.22 -14.91
N GLU A 151 -14.12 0.96 -14.77
CA GLU A 151 -14.31 0.11 -15.94
C GLU A 151 -15.43 0.68 -16.79
N GLU A 152 -15.15 0.88 -18.09
CA GLU A 152 -16.20 1.22 -19.04
C GLU A 152 -17.18 0.04 -19.13
N ARG A 153 -18.42 0.29 -18.79
CA ARG A 153 -19.48 -0.67 -19.03
C ARG A 153 -19.80 -0.64 -20.51
N LYS A 154 -19.47 -1.72 -21.17
CA LYS A 154 -19.93 -1.93 -22.53
C LYS A 154 -21.39 -2.37 -22.53
#